data_1f6956667f798699b7a46f0007c283db
#
_entry.id   1f6956667f798699b7a46f0007c283db
#
_cell.length_a   1.000
_cell.length_b   1.000
_cell.length_c   1.000
_cell.angle_alpha   90.00
_cell.angle_beta   90.00
_cell.angle_gamma   90.00
#
_symmetry.space_group_name_H-M   'P 1'
#
loop_
_entity.id
_entity.type
_entity.pdbx_description
1 polymer ?
#
loop_
_entity_poly.entity_id
_entity_poly.type
_entity_poly.pdbx_seq_one_letter_code
_entity_poly.pdbx_strand_id
1 'polypeptide(L)'
;MKVAVLGAAGGIGQALGLLLKTQLPNGTELSLYDIAPVTPGVAADLSHIPTAVKVTGFSGEDPAPALIDADIVLISAGVARKPGMERSDLFNINAGIVKNLVSVCADICPKGLIGIITNPVNTTVAIAAEVLKQKGVYDPARLFGITTLDIIRSNTFVAEVNGVRPEDLNIPVIGGHSGITILPLLSQSGFEFTEDEAASMTKRIQNAGTEVVEAKAGGGSATLSMGQAAAQFGLSLVRALNGEQDIIECTYVEGSGDKARFFAQPVLLGKNGVEKILSYGDLSDFEEATLNAAISTLKTDISIGEDFIN
;
A
#
# COMPACT_ATOMS: atom_id res chain seq x y z
N MET A 1 -1.26 -18.52 11.30
CA MET A 1 -1.37 -17.36 10.42
C MET A 1 -0.14 -17.29 9.53
N LYS A 2 -0.33 -17.00 8.26
CA LYS A 2 0.76 -16.89 7.28
C LYS A 2 0.66 -15.55 6.53
N VAL A 3 1.76 -14.80 6.50
CA VAL A 3 1.91 -13.56 5.74
C VAL A 3 2.87 -13.84 4.58
N ALA A 4 2.42 -13.59 3.35
CA ALA A 4 3.23 -13.71 2.15
C ALA A 4 3.63 -12.32 1.62
N VAL A 5 4.90 -12.15 1.27
CA VAL A 5 5.44 -10.94 0.62
C VAL A 5 5.91 -11.32 -0.77
N LEU A 6 5.29 -10.74 -1.79
CA LEU A 6 5.64 -10.93 -3.20
C LEU A 6 6.43 -9.72 -3.69
N GLY A 7 7.63 -9.97 -4.21
CA GLY A 7 8.64 -8.95 -4.48
C GLY A 7 9.65 -8.81 -3.33
N ALA A 8 9.87 -9.89 -2.60
CA ALA A 8 10.63 -9.90 -1.34
C ALA A 8 12.13 -9.63 -1.49
N ALA A 9 12.71 -9.84 -2.68
CA ALA A 9 14.13 -9.55 -2.93
C ALA A 9 14.39 -8.07 -3.28
N GLY A 10 13.34 -7.29 -3.58
CA GLY A 10 13.44 -5.88 -3.86
C GLY A 10 13.71 -5.03 -2.63
N GLY A 11 14.08 -3.76 -2.83
CA GLY A 11 14.40 -2.85 -1.71
C GLY A 11 13.23 -2.61 -0.74
N ILE A 12 11.98 -2.58 -1.23
CA ILE A 12 10.79 -2.54 -0.36
C ILE A 12 10.62 -3.87 0.34
N GLY A 13 10.68 -4.98 -0.42
CA GLY A 13 10.43 -6.33 0.09
C GLY A 13 11.38 -6.74 1.21
N GLN A 14 12.68 -6.44 1.10
CA GLN A 14 13.65 -6.74 2.15
C GLN A 14 13.40 -5.92 3.42
N ALA A 15 13.13 -4.60 3.29
CA ALA A 15 12.80 -3.75 4.42
C ALA A 15 11.50 -4.21 5.11
N LEU A 16 10.46 -4.51 4.32
CA LEU A 16 9.19 -5.06 4.80
C LEU A 16 9.40 -6.41 5.51
N GLY A 17 10.16 -7.31 4.89
CA GLY A 17 10.48 -8.63 5.46
C GLY A 17 11.19 -8.53 6.81
N LEU A 18 12.15 -7.61 6.95
CA LEU A 18 12.85 -7.35 8.21
C LEU A 18 11.88 -6.87 9.30
N LEU A 19 11.03 -5.91 8.99
CA LEU A 19 10.07 -5.35 9.96
C LEU A 19 9.01 -6.39 10.36
N LEU A 20 8.50 -7.17 9.41
CA LEU A 20 7.57 -8.26 9.71
C LEU A 20 8.25 -9.37 10.54
N LYS A 21 9.49 -9.76 10.22
CA LYS A 21 10.23 -10.75 11.00
C LYS A 21 10.39 -10.36 12.46
N THR A 22 10.58 -9.07 12.73
CA THR A 22 10.80 -8.57 14.08
C THR A 22 9.53 -8.24 14.86
N GLN A 23 8.39 -8.03 14.16
CA GLN A 23 7.17 -7.50 14.80
C GLN A 23 5.95 -8.43 14.71
N LEU A 24 5.97 -9.44 13.83
CA LEU A 24 4.87 -10.41 13.76
C LEU A 24 4.75 -11.20 15.06
N PRO A 25 3.52 -11.60 15.44
CA PRO A 25 3.29 -12.46 16.60
C PRO A 25 4.04 -13.80 16.49
N ASN A 26 4.44 -14.34 17.63
CA ASN A 26 5.09 -15.64 17.72
C ASN A 26 4.24 -16.74 17.06
N GLY A 27 4.91 -17.59 16.28
CA GLY A 27 4.25 -18.70 15.58
C GLY A 27 3.66 -18.31 14.23
N THR A 28 3.77 -17.04 13.81
CA THR A 28 3.42 -16.61 12.45
C THR A 28 4.43 -17.15 11.45
N GLU A 29 3.98 -17.51 10.26
CA GLU A 29 4.82 -17.83 9.11
C GLU A 29 4.96 -16.62 8.21
N LEU A 30 6.19 -16.25 7.86
CA LEU A 30 6.54 -15.24 6.88
C LEU A 30 7.06 -15.91 5.63
N SER A 31 6.30 -15.84 4.55
CA SER A 31 6.63 -16.44 3.28
C SER A 31 7.11 -15.37 2.30
N LEU A 32 8.31 -15.50 1.79
CA LEU A 32 8.95 -14.56 0.89
C LEU A 32 9.04 -15.13 -0.52
N TYR A 33 8.54 -14.38 -1.50
CA TYR A 33 8.67 -14.77 -2.90
C TYR A 33 9.18 -13.63 -3.76
N ASP A 34 10.03 -13.98 -4.69
CA ASP A 34 10.47 -13.12 -5.79
C ASP A 34 10.94 -13.99 -6.96
N ILE A 35 10.89 -13.46 -8.18
CA ILE A 35 11.51 -14.10 -9.33
C ILE A 35 13.04 -14.23 -9.17
N ALA A 36 13.64 -13.33 -8.39
CA ALA A 36 15.09 -13.27 -8.19
C ALA A 36 15.62 -14.49 -7.41
N PRO A 37 16.69 -15.16 -7.88
CA PRO A 37 17.23 -16.35 -7.25
C PRO A 37 17.84 -16.11 -5.86
N VAL A 38 18.04 -14.86 -5.46
CA VAL A 38 18.57 -14.48 -4.15
C VAL A 38 17.52 -14.62 -3.02
N THR A 39 16.25 -14.79 -3.35
CA THR A 39 15.14 -14.76 -2.36
C THR A 39 15.27 -15.82 -1.24
N PRO A 40 15.64 -17.08 -1.51
CA PRO A 40 15.92 -18.03 -0.43
C PRO A 40 17.06 -17.58 0.50
N GLY A 41 18.06 -16.86 -0.03
CA GLY A 41 19.15 -16.26 0.76
C GLY A 41 18.63 -15.13 1.67
N VAL A 42 17.74 -14.28 1.18
CA VAL A 42 17.07 -13.24 2.01
C VAL A 42 16.29 -13.89 3.16
N ALA A 43 15.55 -14.96 2.88
CA ALA A 43 14.83 -15.72 3.91
C ALA A 43 15.77 -16.35 4.94
N ALA A 44 16.88 -16.94 4.48
CA ALA A 44 17.90 -17.51 5.38
C ALA A 44 18.49 -16.46 6.30
N ASP A 45 18.85 -15.29 5.78
CA ASP A 45 19.40 -14.18 6.56
C ASP A 45 18.39 -13.70 7.62
N LEU A 46 17.14 -13.48 7.22
CA LEU A 46 16.07 -13.11 8.17
C LEU A 46 15.80 -14.20 9.21
N SER A 47 15.98 -15.48 8.87
CA SER A 47 15.78 -16.60 9.80
C SER A 47 16.76 -16.60 10.97
N HIS A 48 17.93 -15.95 10.81
CA HIS A 48 18.94 -15.81 11.86
C HIS A 48 18.54 -14.78 12.93
N ILE A 49 17.52 -13.94 12.70
CA ILE A 49 17.00 -13.01 13.70
C ILE A 49 16.22 -13.81 14.75
N PRO A 50 16.55 -13.67 16.09
CA PRO A 50 16.06 -14.54 17.13
C PRO A 50 14.58 -14.21 17.54
N THR A 51 13.63 -14.44 16.63
CA THR A 51 12.19 -14.39 16.92
C THR A 51 11.53 -15.71 16.53
N ALA A 52 10.36 -16.01 17.11
CA ALA A 52 9.62 -17.23 16.83
C ALA A 52 8.81 -17.20 15.51
N VAL A 53 9.03 -16.19 14.66
CA VAL A 53 8.46 -16.09 13.32
C VAL A 53 9.26 -16.99 12.38
N LYS A 54 8.60 -17.96 11.73
CA LYS A 54 9.23 -18.81 10.73
C LYS A 54 9.34 -18.08 9.41
N VAL A 55 10.49 -18.13 8.76
CA VAL A 55 10.71 -17.52 7.44
C VAL A 55 11.03 -18.58 6.42
N THR A 56 10.34 -18.53 5.28
CA THR A 56 10.61 -19.37 4.11
C THR A 56 10.75 -18.50 2.88
N GLY A 57 11.65 -18.86 1.97
CA GLY A 57 11.91 -18.12 0.73
C GLY A 57 11.73 -19.01 -0.49
N PHE A 58 11.05 -18.46 -1.49
CA PHE A 58 10.77 -19.09 -2.76
C PHE A 58 11.24 -18.19 -3.90
N SER A 59 11.75 -18.75 -4.97
CA SER A 59 12.20 -18.00 -6.14
C SER A 59 11.81 -18.70 -7.44
N GLY A 60 11.90 -17.98 -8.56
CA GLY A 60 11.56 -18.50 -9.88
C GLY A 60 10.18 -18.05 -10.35
N GLU A 61 9.64 -18.70 -11.38
CA GLU A 61 8.44 -18.23 -12.09
C GLU A 61 7.12 -18.55 -11.38
N ASP A 62 7.11 -19.53 -10.47
CA ASP A 62 5.90 -20.00 -9.78
C ASP A 62 5.81 -19.45 -8.36
N PRO A 63 4.88 -18.49 -8.06
CA PRO A 63 4.65 -17.99 -6.73
C PRO A 63 3.76 -18.90 -5.87
N ALA A 64 3.09 -19.90 -6.44
CA ALA A 64 2.09 -20.72 -5.74
C ALA A 64 2.60 -21.35 -4.44
N PRO A 65 3.82 -21.90 -4.34
CA PRO A 65 4.33 -22.47 -3.08
C PRO A 65 4.40 -21.46 -1.93
N ALA A 66 4.64 -20.18 -2.23
CA ALA A 66 4.65 -19.13 -1.22
C ALA A 66 3.26 -18.77 -0.71
N LEU A 67 2.22 -18.97 -1.52
CA LEU A 67 0.85 -18.54 -1.30
C LEU A 67 -0.04 -19.60 -0.63
N ILE A 68 0.36 -20.87 -0.58
CA ILE A 68 -0.42 -21.94 0.06
C ILE A 68 -0.71 -21.53 1.50
N ASP A 69 -2.01 -21.52 1.87
CA ASP A 69 -2.51 -21.14 3.20
C ASP A 69 -2.15 -19.71 3.65
N ALA A 70 -1.90 -18.79 2.71
CA ALA A 70 -1.65 -17.40 3.05
C ALA A 70 -2.93 -16.69 3.51
N ASP A 71 -2.90 -16.12 4.71
CA ASP A 71 -3.96 -15.27 5.26
C ASP A 71 -3.86 -13.83 4.76
N ILE A 72 -2.64 -13.34 4.57
CA ILE A 72 -2.33 -11.99 4.08
C ILE A 72 -1.27 -12.09 2.98
N VAL A 73 -1.49 -11.38 1.89
CA VAL A 73 -0.55 -11.25 0.77
C VAL A 73 -0.22 -9.79 0.53
N LEU A 74 1.04 -9.41 0.65
CA LEU A 74 1.55 -8.06 0.40
C LEU A 74 2.34 -8.05 -0.91
N ILE A 75 1.85 -7.35 -1.93
CA ILE A 75 2.44 -7.35 -3.27
C ILE A 75 3.24 -6.07 -3.49
N SER A 76 4.56 -6.18 -3.38
CA SER A 76 5.53 -5.11 -3.68
C SER A 76 6.35 -5.39 -4.95
N ALA A 77 6.04 -6.50 -5.63
CA ALA A 77 6.70 -6.88 -6.87
C ALA A 77 6.42 -5.87 -7.98
N GLY A 78 7.47 -5.40 -8.60
CA GLY A 78 7.41 -4.41 -9.67
C GLY A 78 8.78 -3.89 -10.00
N VAL A 79 8.87 -3.11 -11.06
CA VAL A 79 10.10 -2.41 -11.44
C VAL A 79 10.02 -0.94 -11.05
N ALA A 80 11.14 -0.42 -10.54
CA ALA A 80 11.29 1.01 -10.32
C ALA A 80 11.55 1.72 -11.66
N ARG A 81 11.08 2.96 -11.79
CA ARG A 81 11.36 3.78 -12.97
C ARG A 81 12.87 3.96 -13.15
N LYS A 82 13.37 3.63 -14.35
CA LYS A 82 14.77 3.84 -14.73
C LYS A 82 14.88 5.11 -15.58
N PRO A 83 16.04 5.76 -15.62
CA PRO A 83 16.30 6.86 -16.56
C PRO A 83 15.99 6.42 -17.99
N GLY A 84 15.24 7.26 -18.73
CA GLY A 84 14.83 6.98 -20.10
C GLY A 84 13.59 6.10 -20.27
N MET A 85 13.00 5.58 -19.18
CA MET A 85 11.77 4.80 -19.25
C MET A 85 10.55 5.74 -19.25
N GLU A 86 9.65 5.54 -20.21
CA GLU A 86 8.38 6.26 -20.28
C GLU A 86 7.42 5.76 -19.17
N ARG A 87 6.45 6.61 -18.80
CA ARG A 87 5.44 6.22 -17.78
C ARG A 87 4.56 5.05 -18.23
N SER A 88 4.24 5.01 -19.53
CA SER A 88 3.47 3.94 -20.15
C SER A 88 4.19 2.60 -20.10
N ASP A 89 5.51 2.59 -20.34
CA ASP A 89 6.31 1.36 -20.26
C ASP A 89 6.33 0.79 -18.83
N LEU A 90 6.57 1.69 -17.86
CA LEU A 90 6.55 1.32 -16.44
C LEU A 90 5.18 0.77 -16.02
N PHE A 91 4.11 1.43 -16.46
CA PHE A 91 2.75 0.97 -16.19
C PHE A 91 2.52 -0.42 -16.77
N ASN A 92 2.80 -0.65 -18.05
CA ASN A 92 2.55 -1.94 -18.69
C ASN A 92 3.28 -3.09 -18.01
N ILE A 93 4.53 -2.89 -17.60
CA ILE A 93 5.31 -3.90 -16.87
C ILE A 93 4.65 -4.21 -15.51
N ASN A 94 4.39 -3.20 -14.71
CA ASN A 94 3.85 -3.39 -13.37
C ASN A 94 2.40 -3.91 -13.39
N ALA A 95 1.59 -3.46 -14.33
CA ALA A 95 0.24 -3.96 -14.57
C ALA A 95 0.25 -5.47 -14.88
N GLY A 96 1.15 -5.92 -15.77
CA GLY A 96 1.33 -7.34 -16.09
C GLY A 96 1.77 -8.16 -14.88
N ILE A 97 2.70 -7.65 -14.07
CA ILE A 97 3.16 -8.32 -12.84
C ILE A 97 1.99 -8.48 -11.85
N VAL A 98 1.26 -7.41 -11.57
CA VAL A 98 0.12 -7.46 -10.62
C VAL A 98 -0.97 -8.39 -11.13
N LYS A 99 -1.35 -8.31 -12.42
CA LYS A 99 -2.30 -9.21 -13.06
C LYS A 99 -1.94 -10.68 -12.83
N ASN A 100 -0.68 -11.05 -13.09
CA ASN A 100 -0.22 -12.43 -12.96
C ASN A 100 -0.22 -12.89 -11.50
N LEU A 101 0.35 -12.10 -10.58
CA LEU A 101 0.43 -12.46 -9.17
C LEU A 101 -0.95 -12.58 -8.53
N VAL A 102 -1.86 -11.63 -8.80
CA VAL A 102 -3.24 -11.67 -8.28
C VAL A 102 -4.02 -12.84 -8.86
N SER A 103 -3.77 -13.22 -10.14
CA SER A 103 -4.38 -14.43 -10.71
C SER A 103 -3.99 -15.68 -9.94
N VAL A 104 -2.71 -15.81 -9.54
CA VAL A 104 -2.27 -16.95 -8.73
C VAL A 104 -2.82 -16.87 -7.30
N CYS A 105 -2.90 -15.67 -6.71
CA CYS A 105 -3.57 -15.49 -5.40
C CYS A 105 -5.03 -15.97 -5.45
N ALA A 106 -5.76 -15.63 -6.52
CA ALA A 106 -7.14 -16.07 -6.72
C ALA A 106 -7.30 -17.59 -6.76
N ASP A 107 -6.33 -18.29 -7.34
CA ASP A 107 -6.33 -19.74 -7.46
C ASP A 107 -5.89 -20.46 -6.17
N ILE A 108 -4.92 -19.91 -5.44
CA ILE A 108 -4.25 -20.59 -4.32
C ILE A 108 -4.77 -20.15 -2.95
N CYS A 109 -5.02 -18.84 -2.76
CA CYS A 109 -5.48 -18.27 -1.48
C CYS A 109 -6.66 -17.31 -1.68
N PRO A 110 -7.80 -17.77 -2.25
CA PRO A 110 -8.92 -16.90 -2.66
C PRO A 110 -9.57 -16.13 -1.50
N LYS A 111 -9.29 -16.49 -0.26
CA LYS A 111 -9.80 -15.83 0.96
C LYS A 111 -8.75 -14.95 1.64
N GLY A 112 -7.54 -14.90 1.12
CA GLY A 112 -6.47 -14.05 1.66
C GLY A 112 -6.79 -12.56 1.54
N LEU A 113 -6.29 -11.77 2.49
CA LEU A 113 -6.33 -10.32 2.42
C LEU A 113 -5.17 -9.85 1.52
N ILE A 114 -5.47 -9.11 0.46
CA ILE A 114 -4.47 -8.70 -0.53
C ILE A 114 -4.19 -7.21 -0.42
N GLY A 115 -2.95 -6.86 -0.06
CA GLY A 115 -2.45 -5.48 -0.03
C GLY A 115 -1.54 -5.20 -1.22
N ILE A 116 -1.94 -4.26 -2.07
CA ILE A 116 -1.18 -3.82 -3.25
C ILE A 116 -0.30 -2.64 -2.88
N ILE A 117 1.02 -2.81 -3.05
CA ILE A 117 2.03 -1.78 -2.85
C ILE A 117 2.57 -1.31 -4.21
N THR A 118 2.49 -2.17 -5.21
CA THR A 118 3.03 -1.95 -6.57
C THR A 118 2.40 -0.75 -7.24
N ASN A 119 3.22 0.23 -7.59
CA ASN A 119 2.77 1.45 -8.27
C ASN A 119 2.53 1.25 -9.79
N PRO A 120 1.59 2.05 -10.35
CA PRO A 120 0.74 3.07 -9.72
C PRO A 120 -0.48 2.47 -9.00
N VAL A 121 -0.57 2.66 -7.67
CA VAL A 121 -1.58 1.99 -6.81
C VAL A 121 -3.01 2.29 -7.26
N ASN A 122 -3.32 3.53 -7.66
CA ASN A 122 -4.66 3.90 -8.14
C ASN A 122 -5.16 2.98 -9.27
N THR A 123 -4.25 2.51 -10.09
CA THR A 123 -4.51 1.69 -11.27
C THR A 123 -4.36 0.19 -10.98
N THR A 124 -3.31 -0.19 -10.23
CA THR A 124 -3.01 -1.62 -9.96
C THR A 124 -4.04 -2.28 -9.05
N VAL A 125 -4.69 -1.52 -8.15
CA VAL A 125 -5.82 -2.03 -7.36
C VAL A 125 -7.04 -2.32 -8.26
N ALA A 126 -7.33 -1.45 -9.23
CA ALA A 126 -8.40 -1.69 -10.20
C ALA A 126 -8.10 -2.95 -11.05
N ILE A 127 -6.85 -3.12 -11.51
CA ILE A 127 -6.40 -4.34 -12.18
C ILE A 127 -6.64 -5.58 -11.30
N ALA A 128 -6.21 -5.52 -10.04
CA ALA A 128 -6.39 -6.63 -9.10
C ALA A 128 -7.87 -6.99 -8.92
N ALA A 129 -8.73 -6.00 -8.76
CA ALA A 129 -10.17 -6.21 -8.63
C ALA A 129 -10.77 -6.90 -9.86
N GLU A 130 -10.43 -6.45 -11.08
CA GLU A 130 -10.94 -7.04 -12.29
C GLU A 130 -10.43 -8.47 -12.51
N VAL A 131 -9.15 -8.75 -12.18
CA VAL A 131 -8.63 -10.14 -12.19
C VAL A 131 -9.40 -11.04 -11.23
N LEU A 132 -9.62 -10.59 -9.98
CA LEU A 132 -10.36 -11.36 -8.98
C LEU A 132 -11.84 -11.57 -9.40
N LYS A 133 -12.45 -10.58 -10.06
CA LYS A 133 -13.81 -10.71 -10.63
C LYS A 133 -13.85 -11.75 -11.73
N GLN A 134 -12.90 -11.72 -12.69
CA GLN A 134 -12.82 -12.73 -13.76
C GLN A 134 -12.63 -14.15 -13.19
N LYS A 135 -11.93 -14.28 -12.07
CA LYS A 135 -11.74 -15.54 -11.34
C LYS A 135 -12.94 -15.92 -10.46
N GLY A 136 -13.94 -15.05 -10.29
CA GLY A 136 -15.14 -15.30 -9.49
C GLY A 136 -14.92 -15.32 -7.97
N VAL A 137 -13.83 -14.70 -7.50
CA VAL A 137 -13.45 -14.69 -6.07
C VAL A 137 -13.31 -13.26 -5.50
N TYR A 138 -13.76 -12.25 -6.23
CA TYR A 138 -13.65 -10.87 -5.79
C TYR A 138 -14.51 -10.59 -4.54
N ASP A 139 -13.86 -10.09 -3.51
CA ASP A 139 -14.48 -9.55 -2.31
C ASP A 139 -13.86 -8.18 -2.03
N PRO A 140 -14.62 -7.07 -2.16
CA PRO A 140 -14.08 -5.71 -1.95
C PRO A 140 -13.55 -5.48 -0.55
N ALA A 141 -14.01 -6.23 0.45
CA ALA A 141 -13.51 -6.14 1.81
C ALA A 141 -12.09 -6.68 1.98
N ARG A 142 -11.57 -7.44 1.01
CA ARG A 142 -10.30 -8.17 1.08
C ARG A 142 -9.20 -7.62 0.19
N LEU A 143 -9.47 -6.55 -0.55
CA LEU A 143 -8.51 -5.91 -1.45
C LEU A 143 -8.19 -4.49 -1.00
N PHE A 144 -6.91 -4.20 -0.83
CA PHE A 144 -6.40 -2.94 -0.32
C PHE A 144 -5.29 -2.38 -1.21
N GLY A 145 -5.30 -1.08 -1.46
CA GLY A 145 -4.13 -0.34 -1.90
C GLY A 145 -3.47 0.33 -0.70
N ILE A 146 -2.19 0.08 -0.49
CA ILE A 146 -1.48 0.56 0.70
C ILE A 146 -1.02 1.99 0.48
N THR A 147 -1.68 2.94 1.15
CA THR A 147 -1.41 4.39 1.09
C THR A 147 -0.81 4.93 2.39
N THR A 148 -0.48 4.07 3.33
CA THR A 148 0.05 4.42 4.67
C THR A 148 1.31 5.29 4.61
N LEU A 149 2.10 5.21 3.52
CA LEU A 149 3.27 6.06 3.35
C LEU A 149 2.91 7.55 3.28
N ASP A 150 1.75 7.91 2.73
CA ASP A 150 1.32 9.30 2.63
C ASP A 150 0.94 9.84 4.02
N ILE A 151 0.39 8.99 4.89
CA ILE A 151 0.09 9.31 6.29
C ILE A 151 1.40 9.54 7.07
N ILE A 152 2.38 8.63 6.92
CA ILE A 152 3.69 8.76 7.56
C ILE A 152 4.37 10.06 7.15
N ARG A 153 4.32 10.41 5.87
CA ARG A 153 4.88 11.67 5.35
C ARG A 153 4.14 12.89 5.90
N SER A 154 2.81 12.85 5.92
CA SER A 154 1.98 13.93 6.48
C SER A 154 2.31 14.16 7.94
N ASN A 155 2.35 13.12 8.75
CA ASN A 155 2.72 13.20 10.16
C ASN A 155 4.14 13.75 10.34
N THR A 156 5.12 13.25 9.56
CA THR A 156 6.52 13.68 9.66
C THR A 156 6.69 15.14 9.29
N PHE A 157 6.11 15.59 8.18
CA PHE A 157 6.32 16.96 7.70
C PHE A 157 5.55 17.99 8.53
N VAL A 158 4.35 17.64 8.99
CA VAL A 158 3.60 18.51 9.91
C VAL A 158 4.28 18.59 11.28
N ALA A 159 4.79 17.48 11.79
CA ALA A 159 5.54 17.46 13.04
C ALA A 159 6.81 18.31 12.96
N GLU A 160 7.54 18.24 11.84
CA GLU A 160 8.77 19.02 11.60
C GLU A 160 8.52 20.52 11.73
N VAL A 161 7.47 21.06 11.11
CA VAL A 161 7.17 22.51 11.13
C VAL A 161 6.57 22.96 12.45
N ASN A 162 5.94 22.08 13.22
CA ASN A 162 5.31 22.41 14.50
C ASN A 162 6.19 22.03 15.72
N GLY A 163 7.35 21.42 15.52
CA GLY A 163 8.27 21.06 16.61
C GLY A 163 7.70 20.00 17.57
N VAL A 164 6.86 19.08 17.06
CA VAL A 164 6.27 17.98 17.84
C VAL A 164 6.78 16.63 17.33
N ARG A 165 6.46 15.55 18.03
CA ARG A 165 6.87 14.21 17.59
C ARG A 165 5.88 13.67 16.53
N PRO A 166 6.37 13.11 15.41
CA PRO A 166 5.51 12.55 14.36
C PRO A 166 4.56 11.44 14.85
N GLU A 167 5.00 10.65 15.83
CA GLU A 167 4.20 9.57 16.42
C GLU A 167 3.01 10.03 17.24
N ASP A 168 2.96 11.31 17.62
CA ASP A 168 1.82 11.91 18.32
C ASP A 168 0.74 12.41 17.34
N LEU A 169 0.99 12.33 16.03
CA LEU A 169 0.08 12.76 14.97
C LEU A 169 -0.59 11.57 14.28
N ASN A 170 -1.82 11.79 13.86
CA ASN A 170 -2.55 10.85 13.02
C ASN A 170 -3.41 11.63 12.01
N ILE A 171 -2.78 12.18 10.98
CA ILE A 171 -3.43 13.00 9.96
C ILE A 171 -4.00 12.09 8.88
N PRO A 172 -5.32 12.04 8.70
CA PRO A 172 -5.91 11.25 7.63
C PRO A 172 -5.44 11.74 6.26
N VAL A 173 -5.15 10.80 5.36
CA VAL A 173 -4.88 11.12 3.95
C VAL A 173 -5.88 10.37 3.10
N ILE A 174 -6.66 11.11 2.31
CA ILE A 174 -7.75 10.57 1.50
C ILE A 174 -7.49 10.76 0.00
N GLY A 175 -8.33 10.14 -0.83
CA GLY A 175 -8.27 10.28 -2.29
C GLY A 175 -7.60 9.10 -2.96
N GLY A 176 -6.39 9.28 -3.46
CA GLY A 176 -5.58 8.25 -4.12
C GLY A 176 -4.14 8.24 -3.61
N HIS A 177 -3.23 7.67 -4.41
CA HIS A 177 -1.80 7.52 -4.08
C HIS A 177 -0.88 8.05 -5.19
N SER A 178 -1.30 9.04 -5.96
CA SER A 178 -0.44 9.64 -6.98
C SER A 178 -0.71 11.14 -7.16
N GLY A 179 0.34 11.96 -7.10
CA GLY A 179 0.29 13.39 -7.37
C GLY A 179 -0.89 14.09 -6.69
N ILE A 180 -1.70 14.81 -7.47
CA ILE A 180 -2.83 15.61 -6.96
C ILE A 180 -3.94 14.78 -6.31
N THR A 181 -3.94 13.44 -6.48
CA THR A 181 -4.96 12.58 -5.86
C THR A 181 -4.71 12.33 -4.38
N ILE A 182 -3.52 12.67 -3.87
CA ILE A 182 -3.16 12.56 -2.45
C ILE A 182 -3.66 13.81 -1.73
N LEU A 183 -4.59 13.65 -0.79
CA LEU A 183 -5.13 14.78 -0.01
C LEU A 183 -4.96 14.53 1.49
N PRO A 184 -3.94 15.13 2.13
CA PRO A 184 -3.84 15.14 3.58
C PRO A 184 -4.87 16.09 4.18
N LEU A 185 -5.57 15.66 5.22
CA LEU A 185 -6.55 16.48 5.93
C LEU A 185 -5.86 17.30 7.02
N LEU A 186 -5.19 18.36 6.61
CA LEU A 186 -4.41 19.23 7.49
C LEU A 186 -5.29 19.97 8.52
N SER A 187 -6.56 20.24 8.16
CA SER A 187 -7.56 20.80 9.09
C SER A 187 -7.81 19.90 10.31
N GLN A 188 -7.48 18.60 10.20
CA GLN A 188 -7.64 17.61 11.27
C GLN A 188 -6.33 17.31 12.01
N SER A 189 -5.25 18.02 11.70
CA SER A 189 -3.94 17.82 12.32
C SER A 189 -3.85 18.30 13.78
N GLY A 190 -4.79 19.14 14.20
CA GLY A 190 -4.73 19.85 15.49
C GLY A 190 -3.91 21.15 15.45
N PHE A 191 -3.41 21.54 14.28
CA PHE A 191 -2.69 22.80 14.06
C PHE A 191 -3.42 23.68 13.06
N GLU A 192 -3.28 25.00 13.23
CA GLU A 192 -3.81 25.97 12.29
C GLU A 192 -2.84 26.19 11.14
N PHE A 193 -3.35 26.18 9.92
CA PHE A 193 -2.64 26.50 8.68
C PHE A 193 -3.40 27.62 7.96
N THR A 194 -2.68 28.61 7.49
CA THR A 194 -3.22 29.50 6.45
C THR A 194 -3.43 28.72 5.16
N GLU A 195 -4.22 29.23 4.25
CA GLU A 195 -4.47 28.56 2.95
C GLU A 195 -3.18 28.34 2.16
N ASP A 196 -2.26 29.32 2.16
CA ASP A 196 -0.96 29.21 1.50
C ASP A 196 -0.06 28.13 2.14
N GLU A 197 -0.05 28.03 3.46
CA GLU A 197 0.69 27.01 4.19
C GLU A 197 0.10 25.61 3.94
N ALA A 198 -1.23 25.48 3.97
CA ALA A 198 -1.92 24.24 3.66
C ALA A 198 -1.63 23.79 2.22
N ALA A 199 -1.69 24.71 1.25
CA ALA A 199 -1.38 24.43 -0.14
C ALA A 199 0.09 23.99 -0.33
N SER A 200 1.04 24.69 0.33
CA SER A 200 2.47 24.37 0.28
C SER A 200 2.75 23.00 0.90
N MET A 201 2.19 22.71 2.08
CA MET A 201 2.37 21.42 2.77
C MET A 201 1.74 20.28 1.96
N THR A 202 0.53 20.43 1.48
CA THR A 202 -0.15 19.45 0.61
C THR A 202 0.70 19.14 -0.61
N LYS A 203 1.22 20.18 -1.28
CA LYS A 203 2.10 20.01 -2.45
C LYS A 203 3.39 19.28 -2.11
N ARG A 204 4.01 19.55 -0.96
CA ARG A 204 5.21 18.81 -0.50
C ARG A 204 4.90 17.33 -0.29
N ILE A 205 3.77 17.01 0.36
CA ILE A 205 3.33 15.63 0.61
C ILE A 205 3.08 14.91 -0.73
N GLN A 206 2.37 15.55 -1.65
CA GLN A 206 2.11 15.01 -3.00
C GLN A 206 3.39 14.73 -3.80
N ASN A 207 4.46 15.49 -3.59
CA ASN A 207 5.72 15.38 -4.29
C ASN A 207 6.82 14.66 -3.50
N ALA A 208 6.55 14.19 -2.30
CA ALA A 208 7.54 13.56 -1.44
C ALA A 208 8.22 12.31 -2.06
N GLY A 209 7.52 11.62 -2.98
CA GLY A 209 8.12 10.54 -3.76
C GLY A 209 9.20 11.04 -4.72
N THR A 210 8.98 12.18 -5.36
CA THR A 210 9.95 12.82 -6.27
C THR A 210 11.18 13.32 -5.50
N GLU A 211 10.98 13.93 -4.31
CA GLU A 211 12.06 14.34 -3.41
C GLU A 211 13.02 13.19 -3.10
N VAL A 212 12.50 11.98 -2.83
CA VAL A 212 13.33 10.80 -2.59
C VAL A 212 14.07 10.33 -3.84
N VAL A 213 13.40 10.33 -5.01
CA VAL A 213 14.02 9.92 -6.29
C VAL A 213 15.19 10.86 -6.64
N GLU A 214 15.01 12.16 -6.48
CA GLU A 214 16.04 13.17 -6.71
C GLU A 214 17.22 13.01 -5.73
N ALA A 215 16.93 12.87 -4.45
CA ALA A 215 17.95 12.67 -3.42
C ALA A 215 18.76 11.38 -3.60
N LYS A 216 18.14 10.34 -4.19
CA LYS A 216 18.83 9.08 -4.53
C LYS A 216 19.62 9.12 -5.85
N ALA A 217 19.62 10.24 -6.56
CA ALA A 217 20.39 10.44 -7.79
C ALA A 217 20.25 9.31 -8.81
N GLY A 218 19.04 8.81 -9.03
CA GLY A 218 18.73 7.71 -9.94
C GLY A 218 18.84 6.31 -9.32
N GLY A 219 19.15 6.19 -8.02
CA GLY A 219 19.21 4.91 -7.30
C GLY A 219 17.84 4.32 -6.90
N GLY A 220 16.75 4.80 -7.51
CA GLY A 220 15.39 4.30 -7.30
C GLY A 220 14.50 5.23 -6.49
N SER A 221 13.36 4.71 -6.03
CA SER A 221 12.33 5.42 -5.27
C SER A 221 12.42 5.14 -3.77
N ALA A 222 11.40 5.53 -3.01
CA ALA A 222 11.27 5.18 -1.60
C ALA A 222 11.21 3.66 -1.41
N THR A 223 12.07 3.13 -0.57
CA THR A 223 12.15 1.70 -0.24
C THR A 223 11.99 1.47 1.25
N LEU A 224 12.79 2.13 2.09
CA LEU A 224 12.78 1.92 3.54
C LEU A 224 11.49 2.43 4.17
N SER A 225 11.10 3.67 3.87
CA SER A 225 9.84 4.26 4.38
C SER A 225 8.60 3.54 3.82
N MET A 226 8.65 3.03 2.57
CA MET A 226 7.57 2.22 2.02
C MET A 226 7.50 0.85 2.70
N GLY A 227 8.65 0.22 3.00
CA GLY A 227 8.70 -1.00 3.79
C GLY A 227 8.10 -0.82 5.18
N GLN A 228 8.39 0.30 5.84
CA GLN A 228 7.78 0.67 7.13
C GLN A 228 6.26 0.84 7.00
N ALA A 229 5.78 1.59 6.01
CA ALA A 229 4.35 1.81 5.78
C ALA A 229 3.60 0.49 5.52
N ALA A 230 4.16 -0.37 4.68
CA ALA A 230 3.58 -1.67 4.37
C ALA A 230 3.60 -2.62 5.58
N ALA A 231 4.65 -2.57 6.41
CA ALA A 231 4.72 -3.35 7.65
C ALA A 231 3.66 -2.87 8.65
N GLN A 232 3.51 -1.57 8.85
CA GLN A 232 2.48 -0.99 9.72
C GLN A 232 1.09 -1.47 9.30
N PHE A 233 0.73 -1.32 8.03
CA PHE A 233 -0.56 -1.76 7.51
C PHE A 233 -0.73 -3.29 7.62
N GLY A 234 0.28 -4.07 7.25
CA GLY A 234 0.26 -5.53 7.36
C GLY A 234 0.06 -6.01 8.81
N LEU A 235 0.71 -5.35 9.77
CA LEU A 235 0.53 -5.64 11.20
C LEU A 235 -0.87 -5.25 11.69
N SER A 236 -1.47 -4.18 11.18
CA SER A 236 -2.87 -3.84 11.46
C SER A 236 -3.82 -4.92 10.95
N LEU A 237 -3.59 -5.49 9.75
CA LEU A 237 -4.35 -6.65 9.27
C LEU A 237 -4.17 -7.88 10.16
N VAL A 238 -2.95 -8.15 10.62
CA VAL A 238 -2.66 -9.27 11.56
C VAL A 238 -3.42 -9.11 12.88
N ARG A 239 -3.43 -7.89 13.45
CA ARG A 239 -4.16 -7.57 14.68
C ARG A 239 -5.67 -7.76 14.48
N ALA A 240 -6.21 -7.28 13.37
CA ALA A 240 -7.63 -7.43 13.02
C ALA A 240 -8.02 -8.91 12.84
N LEU A 241 -7.23 -9.70 12.12
CA LEU A 241 -7.44 -11.15 11.96
C LEU A 241 -7.38 -11.89 13.30
N ASN A 242 -6.55 -11.45 14.23
CA ASN A 242 -6.48 -11.99 15.59
C ASN A 242 -7.66 -11.54 16.48
N GLY A 243 -8.55 -10.71 15.98
CA GLY A 243 -9.78 -10.28 16.64
C GLY A 243 -9.62 -9.05 17.53
N GLU A 244 -8.53 -8.30 17.39
CA GLU A 244 -8.40 -7.00 18.03
C GLU A 244 -9.43 -6.03 17.41
N GLN A 245 -10.09 -5.26 18.28
CA GLN A 245 -11.15 -4.33 17.89
C GLN A 245 -10.58 -2.94 17.64
N ASP A 246 -11.36 -2.12 16.95
CA ASP A 246 -11.08 -0.70 16.72
C ASP A 246 -9.78 -0.42 15.95
N ILE A 247 -9.39 -1.35 15.06
CA ILE A 247 -8.26 -1.16 14.15
C ILE A 247 -8.71 -0.29 12.98
N ILE A 248 -8.28 0.97 12.98
CA ILE A 248 -8.62 1.94 11.94
C ILE A 248 -7.38 2.26 11.12
N GLU A 249 -7.50 2.17 9.80
CA GLU A 249 -6.46 2.57 8.84
C GLU A 249 -7.08 3.43 7.74
N CYS A 250 -6.31 4.40 7.22
CA CYS A 250 -6.63 5.02 5.93
C CYS A 250 -5.98 4.20 4.82
N THR A 251 -6.79 3.69 3.91
CA THR A 251 -6.32 2.82 2.83
C THR A 251 -7.21 2.91 1.60
N TYR A 252 -6.67 2.58 0.44
CA TYR A 252 -7.35 2.67 -0.84
C TYR A 252 -8.18 1.41 -1.08
N VAL A 253 -9.50 1.54 -1.03
CA VAL A 253 -10.48 0.43 -1.10
C VAL A 253 -11.62 0.77 -2.04
N GLU A 254 -12.38 -0.24 -2.48
CA GLU A 254 -13.66 0.00 -3.17
C GLU A 254 -14.66 0.59 -2.17
N GLY A 255 -15.16 1.78 -2.50
CA GLY A 255 -16.09 2.54 -1.68
C GLY A 255 -17.53 2.47 -2.19
N SER A 256 -18.36 3.42 -1.74
CA SER A 256 -19.75 3.58 -2.22
C SER A 256 -19.85 4.00 -3.69
N GLY A 257 -18.73 4.49 -4.27
CA GLY A 257 -18.70 5.03 -5.63
C GLY A 257 -19.09 6.51 -5.74
N ASP A 258 -19.47 7.16 -4.65
CA ASP A 258 -19.92 8.57 -4.66
C ASP A 258 -18.86 9.54 -5.20
N LYS A 259 -17.59 9.32 -4.86
CA LYS A 259 -16.46 10.09 -5.39
C LYS A 259 -15.81 9.38 -6.58
N ALA A 260 -15.34 8.16 -6.35
CA ALA A 260 -14.78 7.24 -7.34
C ALA A 260 -15.00 5.81 -6.84
N ARG A 261 -14.87 4.80 -7.73
CA ARG A 261 -15.03 3.40 -7.35
C ARG A 261 -14.05 2.98 -6.26
N PHE A 262 -12.78 3.34 -6.40
CA PHE A 262 -11.76 3.15 -5.36
C PHE A 262 -11.38 4.50 -4.79
N PHE A 263 -11.19 4.55 -3.47
CA PHE A 263 -10.90 5.77 -2.75
C PHE A 263 -10.13 5.46 -1.47
N ALA A 264 -9.05 6.21 -1.19
CA ALA A 264 -8.35 6.12 0.08
C ALA A 264 -9.16 6.87 1.15
N GLN A 265 -9.51 6.18 2.21
CA GLN A 265 -10.34 6.71 3.29
C GLN A 265 -10.19 5.88 4.57
N PRO A 266 -10.61 6.40 5.73
CA PRO A 266 -10.62 5.64 6.96
C PRO A 266 -11.55 4.43 6.86
N VAL A 267 -11.03 3.26 7.28
CA VAL A 267 -11.80 2.01 7.36
C VAL A 267 -11.57 1.34 8.70
N LEU A 268 -12.60 0.70 9.21
CA LEU A 268 -12.50 -0.23 10.34
C LEU A 268 -12.15 -1.60 9.78
N LEU A 269 -11.05 -2.16 10.26
CA LEU A 269 -10.58 -3.49 9.90
C LEU A 269 -11.05 -4.54 10.92
N GLY A 270 -11.38 -5.72 10.43
CA GLY A 270 -11.71 -6.85 11.25
C GLY A 270 -11.32 -8.19 10.63
N LYS A 271 -11.88 -9.28 11.11
CA LYS A 271 -11.50 -10.65 10.72
C LYS A 271 -11.72 -10.97 9.24
N ASN A 272 -12.58 -10.22 8.56
CA ASN A 272 -12.86 -10.44 7.14
C ASN A 272 -12.28 -9.35 6.24
N GLY A 273 -11.43 -8.47 6.77
CA GLY A 273 -10.90 -7.30 6.07
C GLY A 273 -11.65 -6.03 6.46
N VAL A 274 -12.14 -5.24 5.49
CA VAL A 274 -12.93 -4.04 5.76
C VAL A 274 -14.29 -4.41 6.36
N GLU A 275 -14.54 -4.05 7.60
CA GLU A 275 -15.85 -4.21 8.23
C GLU A 275 -16.74 -2.99 8.02
N LYS A 276 -16.14 -1.81 7.96
CA LYS A 276 -16.87 -0.57 7.79
C LYS A 276 -15.99 0.50 7.17
N ILE A 277 -16.54 1.23 6.21
CA ILE A 277 -15.99 2.50 5.74
C ILE A 277 -16.45 3.58 6.72
N LEU A 278 -15.50 4.35 7.22
CA LEU A 278 -15.75 5.41 8.19
C LEU A 278 -15.79 6.78 7.48
N SER A 279 -16.46 7.73 8.12
CA SER A 279 -16.38 9.13 7.69
C SER A 279 -14.96 9.66 7.90
N TYR A 280 -14.46 10.42 6.94
CA TYR A 280 -13.21 11.17 7.09
C TYR A 280 -13.42 12.54 7.73
N GLY A 281 -14.63 12.84 8.21
CA GLY A 281 -14.95 14.10 8.87
C GLY A 281 -15.25 15.25 7.91
N ASP A 282 -15.29 16.46 8.45
CA ASP A 282 -15.51 17.68 7.68
C ASP A 282 -14.21 18.12 7.00
N LEU A 283 -14.35 18.69 5.81
CA LEU A 283 -13.24 19.25 5.04
C LEU A 283 -13.25 20.79 5.16
N SER A 284 -12.08 21.39 5.17
CA SER A 284 -11.96 22.83 4.94
C SER A 284 -12.30 23.17 3.48
N ASP A 285 -12.59 24.45 3.20
CA ASP A 285 -12.89 24.93 1.84
C ASP A 285 -11.75 24.58 0.87
N PHE A 286 -10.49 24.70 1.33
CA PHE A 286 -9.29 24.31 0.57
C PHE A 286 -9.27 22.82 0.26
N GLU A 287 -9.55 21.97 1.24
CA GLU A 287 -9.53 20.50 1.09
C GLU A 287 -10.66 20.04 0.17
N GLU A 288 -11.84 20.64 0.29
CA GLU A 288 -12.97 20.33 -0.60
C GLU A 288 -12.68 20.71 -2.06
N ALA A 289 -12.13 21.89 -2.29
CA ALA A 289 -11.73 22.34 -3.62
C ALA A 289 -10.63 21.42 -4.22
N THR A 290 -9.63 21.06 -3.40
CA THR A 290 -8.53 20.17 -3.80
C THR A 290 -9.05 18.77 -4.14
N LEU A 291 -9.95 18.20 -3.32
CA LEU A 291 -10.57 16.92 -3.57
C LEU A 291 -11.34 16.93 -4.89
N ASN A 292 -12.20 17.95 -5.09
CA ASN A 292 -13.00 18.05 -6.30
C ASN A 292 -12.13 18.15 -7.58
N ALA A 293 -11.00 18.84 -7.52
CA ALA A 293 -10.04 18.91 -8.63
C ALA A 293 -9.35 17.56 -8.91
N ALA A 294 -9.15 16.72 -7.88
CA ALA A 294 -8.46 15.44 -7.99
C ALA A 294 -9.33 14.28 -8.54
N ILE A 295 -10.65 14.36 -8.37
CA ILE A 295 -11.57 13.24 -8.67
C ILE A 295 -11.51 12.79 -10.13
N SER A 296 -11.41 13.71 -11.09
CA SER A 296 -11.34 13.34 -12.51
C SER A 296 -10.08 12.54 -12.84
N THR A 297 -8.94 12.95 -12.26
CA THR A 297 -7.66 12.23 -12.41
C THR A 297 -7.75 10.84 -11.78
N LEU A 298 -8.32 10.74 -10.57
CA LEU A 298 -8.48 9.46 -9.89
C LEU A 298 -9.37 8.49 -10.69
N LYS A 299 -10.49 8.98 -11.24
CA LYS A 299 -11.37 8.16 -12.10
C LYS A 299 -10.65 7.69 -13.36
N THR A 300 -9.83 8.55 -13.97
CA THR A 300 -9.01 8.17 -15.13
C THR A 300 -8.01 7.07 -14.78
N ASP A 301 -7.28 7.20 -13.66
CA ASP A 301 -6.34 6.19 -13.20
C ASP A 301 -7.02 4.83 -12.98
N ILE A 302 -8.23 4.83 -12.41
CA ILE A 302 -9.03 3.62 -12.20
C ILE A 302 -9.43 2.98 -13.54
N SER A 303 -9.97 3.79 -14.47
CA SER A 303 -10.39 3.30 -15.80
C SER A 303 -9.24 2.69 -16.58
N ILE A 304 -8.04 3.27 -16.52
CA ILE A 304 -6.85 2.69 -17.15
C ILE A 304 -6.58 1.26 -16.63
N GLY A 305 -6.79 1.02 -15.34
CA GLY A 305 -6.62 -0.31 -14.76
C GLY A 305 -7.71 -1.29 -15.17
N GLU A 306 -8.95 -0.83 -15.22
CA GLU A 306 -10.10 -1.62 -15.65
C GLU A 306 -9.97 -2.03 -17.12
N ASP A 307 -9.62 -1.08 -17.99
CA ASP A 307 -9.43 -1.27 -19.43
C ASP A 307 -8.26 -2.20 -19.76
N PHE A 308 -7.23 -2.26 -18.89
CA PHE A 308 -6.09 -3.18 -19.08
C PHE A 308 -6.49 -4.65 -19.00
N ILE A 309 -7.58 -4.97 -18.32
CA ILE A 309 -8.05 -6.35 -18.09
C ILE A 309 -9.19 -6.71 -19.05
N ASN A 310 -10.03 -5.75 -19.43
CA ASN A 310 -11.18 -5.90 -20.31
C ASN A 310 -10.81 -5.58 -21.76
#